data_d3c0170fdc602a5ede43106190176b9f
#
_entry.id   d3c0170fdc602a5ede43106190176b9f
#
_cell.length_a   1.000
_cell.length_b   1.000
_cell.length_c   1.000
_cell.angle_alpha   90.00
_cell.angle_beta   90.00
_cell.angle_gamma   90.00
#
_symmetry.space_group_name_H-M   'P 1'
#
loop_
_entity.id
_entity.type
_entity.pdbx_description
1 polymer ?
#
loop_
_entity_poly.entity_id
_entity_poly.type
_entity_poly.pdbx_seq_one_letter_code
_entity_poly.pdbx_strand_id
1 'polypeptide(L)'
;MKESLYSKKGIILQKIAEELLFIEIDQRLPKVGDFAEKYQVGRGTIQSALKKLEEENCIRLEPRGHLGTFLRAKNLSNLLLYAGANQITGVMPLPYSKKYEGLATGLTSELEHLGLSLNIAFMRGSEIRLDGVRQGRYDFALVSKFAALEELKRDNNLKIALQFGVKTYVSEHAVIFANAEKRQLSDGMTVGIDSFSADQRILTQAEANGLEIDYLELNYMHLLQHLKANTIDAMIWNVDEIDPASFHIQPLSSPLAIQYEKQMNEAVCVIKKDNQKMEYIINMLSKDRIVETQADVVKGNLIPKY
;
A
#
# COMPACT_ATOMS: atom_id res chain seq x y z
N MET A 1 -17.14 -12.60 15.09
CA MET A 1 -18.34 -11.83 15.48
C MET A 1 -19.10 -11.21 14.29
N LYS A 2 -18.49 -10.94 13.11
CA LYS A 2 -19.21 -10.43 11.92
C LYS A 2 -20.06 -11.48 11.17
N GLU A 3 -19.73 -12.76 11.25
CA GLU A 3 -20.47 -13.84 10.55
C GLU A 3 -21.91 -14.04 11.04
N SER A 4 -22.23 -13.65 12.27
CA SER A 4 -23.58 -13.79 12.82
C SER A 4 -24.59 -12.77 12.26
N LEU A 5 -24.14 -11.74 11.58
CA LEU A 5 -24.99 -10.68 11.00
C LEU A 5 -25.44 -11.00 9.58
N TYR A 6 -24.80 -11.95 8.90
CA TYR A 6 -25.14 -12.36 7.54
C TYR A 6 -25.89 -13.69 7.53
N SER A 7 -26.78 -13.85 6.58
CA SER A 7 -27.44 -15.15 6.38
C SER A 7 -26.40 -16.21 5.99
N LYS A 8 -26.55 -17.43 6.47
CA LYS A 8 -25.66 -18.55 6.10
C LYS A 8 -25.54 -18.71 4.56
N LYS A 9 -26.62 -18.46 3.81
CA LYS A 9 -26.64 -18.48 2.35
C LYS A 9 -25.77 -17.37 1.74
N GLY A 10 -25.81 -16.15 2.31
CA GLY A 10 -24.98 -15.02 1.85
C GLY A 10 -23.49 -15.27 2.04
N ILE A 11 -23.10 -15.83 3.20
CA ILE A 11 -21.71 -16.20 3.47
C ILE A 11 -21.20 -17.24 2.47
N ILE A 12 -22.01 -18.27 2.17
CA ILE A 12 -21.63 -19.30 1.20
C ILE A 12 -21.54 -18.74 -0.21
N LEU A 13 -22.46 -17.87 -0.61
CA LEU A 13 -22.42 -17.19 -1.91
C LEU A 13 -21.11 -16.41 -2.07
N GLN A 14 -20.71 -15.65 -1.05
CA GLN A 14 -19.46 -14.90 -1.04
C GLN A 14 -18.25 -15.84 -1.16
N LYS A 15 -18.17 -16.90 -0.34
CA LYS A 15 -17.05 -17.85 -0.37
C LYS A 15 -16.92 -18.56 -1.71
N ILE A 16 -18.03 -18.92 -2.36
CA ILE A 16 -18.01 -19.51 -3.70
C ILE A 16 -17.53 -18.48 -4.73
N ALA A 17 -18.01 -17.23 -4.66
CA ALA A 17 -17.55 -16.17 -5.54
C ALA A 17 -16.04 -15.94 -5.39
N GLU A 18 -15.51 -15.94 -4.17
CA GLU A 18 -14.07 -15.86 -3.91
C GLU A 18 -13.28 -17.01 -4.57
N GLU A 19 -13.74 -18.25 -4.48
CA GLU A 19 -13.05 -19.37 -5.13
C GLU A 19 -13.07 -19.27 -6.65
N LEU A 20 -14.20 -18.82 -7.21
CA LEU A 20 -14.35 -18.69 -8.66
C LEU A 20 -13.46 -17.60 -9.26
N LEU A 21 -12.97 -16.64 -8.47
CA LEU A 21 -11.94 -15.68 -8.93
C LEU A 21 -10.68 -16.39 -9.44
N PHE A 22 -10.29 -17.49 -8.79
CA PHE A 22 -9.06 -18.23 -9.06
C PHE A 22 -9.20 -19.36 -10.07
N ILE A 23 -10.44 -19.66 -10.51
CA ILE A 23 -10.68 -20.67 -11.55
C ILE A 23 -10.59 -19.98 -12.91
N GLU A 24 -9.74 -20.51 -13.81
CA GLU A 24 -9.59 -19.98 -15.15
C GLU A 24 -10.77 -20.38 -16.06
N ILE A 25 -11.00 -19.58 -17.12
CA ILE A 25 -11.97 -19.91 -18.14
C ILE A 25 -11.59 -21.25 -18.78
N ASP A 26 -12.58 -22.06 -19.08
CA ASP A 26 -12.48 -23.45 -19.60
C ASP A 26 -11.92 -24.47 -18.60
N GLN A 27 -11.66 -24.08 -17.37
CA GLN A 27 -11.36 -25.03 -16.28
C GLN A 27 -12.64 -25.63 -15.70
N ARG A 28 -12.47 -26.85 -15.20
CA ARG A 28 -13.52 -27.58 -14.51
C ARG A 28 -13.66 -27.07 -13.08
N LEU A 29 -14.90 -26.81 -12.65
CA LEU A 29 -15.22 -26.51 -11.26
C LEU A 29 -15.03 -27.75 -10.36
N PRO A 30 -14.70 -27.56 -9.07
CA PRO A 30 -14.91 -28.59 -8.05
C PRO A 30 -16.36 -29.10 -8.08
N LYS A 31 -16.58 -30.36 -7.75
CA LYS A 31 -17.95 -30.89 -7.70
C LYS A 31 -18.76 -30.17 -6.63
N VAL A 32 -20.07 -30.07 -6.81
CA VAL A 32 -20.99 -29.54 -5.80
C VAL A 32 -20.80 -30.23 -4.44
N GLY A 33 -20.48 -31.53 -4.46
CA GLY A 33 -20.17 -32.31 -3.25
C GLY A 33 -18.92 -31.81 -2.52
N ASP A 34 -17.85 -31.48 -3.28
CA ASP A 34 -16.57 -31.02 -2.72
C ASP A 34 -16.75 -29.66 -2.01
N PHE A 35 -17.50 -28.72 -2.65
CA PHE A 35 -17.87 -27.46 -2.02
C PHE A 35 -18.75 -27.66 -0.77
N ALA A 36 -19.72 -28.59 -0.86
CA ALA A 36 -20.64 -28.87 0.25
C ALA A 36 -19.87 -29.40 1.48
N GLU A 37 -18.92 -30.30 1.27
CA GLU A 37 -18.03 -30.82 2.32
C GLU A 37 -17.11 -29.71 2.87
N LYS A 38 -16.42 -28.98 2.00
CA LYS A 38 -15.50 -27.87 2.38
C LYS A 38 -16.18 -26.84 3.26
N TYR A 39 -17.41 -26.46 2.94
CA TYR A 39 -18.15 -25.41 3.66
C TYR A 39 -19.15 -25.94 4.68
N GLN A 40 -19.23 -27.25 4.88
CA GLN A 40 -20.15 -27.90 5.81
C GLN A 40 -21.61 -27.46 5.63
N VAL A 41 -22.09 -27.50 4.37
CA VAL A 41 -23.45 -27.14 3.99
C VAL A 41 -24.06 -28.17 3.05
N GLY A 42 -25.39 -28.14 2.89
CA GLY A 42 -26.08 -29.01 1.95
C GLY A 42 -25.77 -28.68 0.47
N ARG A 43 -25.77 -29.70 -0.39
CA ARG A 43 -25.55 -29.53 -1.85
C ARG A 43 -26.48 -28.51 -2.49
N GLY A 44 -27.75 -28.44 -2.04
CA GLY A 44 -28.73 -27.47 -2.52
C GLY A 44 -28.32 -26.01 -2.24
N THR A 45 -27.60 -25.74 -1.14
CA THR A 45 -27.09 -24.41 -0.83
C THR A 45 -26.01 -24.00 -1.83
N ILE A 46 -25.12 -24.92 -2.20
CA ILE A 46 -24.08 -24.68 -3.21
C ILE A 46 -24.70 -24.45 -4.60
N GLN A 47 -25.66 -25.29 -4.99
CA GLN A 47 -26.38 -25.15 -6.26
C GLN A 47 -27.11 -23.81 -6.35
N SER A 48 -27.78 -23.41 -5.26
CA SER A 48 -28.46 -22.11 -5.19
C SER A 48 -27.47 -20.93 -5.31
N ALA A 49 -26.27 -21.04 -4.72
CA ALA A 49 -25.25 -20.01 -4.82
C ALA A 49 -24.68 -19.90 -6.24
N LEU A 50 -24.34 -21.02 -6.87
CA LEU A 50 -23.86 -21.05 -8.27
C LEU A 50 -24.92 -20.49 -9.22
N LYS A 51 -26.18 -20.91 -9.07
CA LYS A 51 -27.31 -20.40 -9.86
C LYS A 51 -27.48 -18.89 -9.71
N LYS A 52 -27.37 -18.37 -8.45
CA LYS A 52 -27.46 -16.94 -8.20
C LYS A 52 -26.35 -16.18 -8.89
N LEU A 53 -25.10 -16.67 -8.87
CA LEU A 53 -23.97 -16.04 -9.58
C LEU A 53 -24.16 -16.05 -11.12
N GLU A 54 -24.82 -17.06 -11.68
CA GLU A 54 -25.18 -17.05 -13.09
C GLU A 54 -26.31 -16.05 -13.41
N GLU A 55 -27.38 -16.00 -12.60
CA GLU A 55 -28.49 -15.04 -12.71
C GLU A 55 -27.99 -13.58 -12.64
N GLU A 56 -26.97 -13.32 -11.82
CA GLU A 56 -26.35 -11.99 -11.68
C GLU A 56 -25.24 -11.71 -12.72
N ASN A 57 -25.13 -12.58 -13.74
CA ASN A 57 -24.11 -12.47 -14.79
C ASN A 57 -22.65 -12.39 -14.26
N CYS A 58 -22.39 -12.98 -13.10
CA CYS A 58 -21.03 -13.10 -12.57
C CYS A 58 -20.23 -14.15 -13.33
N ILE A 59 -20.88 -15.26 -13.69
CA ILE A 59 -20.27 -16.41 -14.33
C ILE A 59 -21.22 -17.01 -15.38
N ARG A 60 -20.67 -17.82 -16.27
CA ARG A 60 -21.43 -18.74 -17.13
C ARG A 60 -20.85 -20.14 -16.99
N LEU A 61 -21.71 -21.10 -16.66
CA LEU A 61 -21.35 -22.49 -16.45
C LEU A 61 -21.84 -23.37 -17.61
N GLU A 62 -21.08 -24.41 -17.92
CA GLU A 62 -21.42 -25.42 -18.89
C GLU A 62 -21.35 -26.82 -18.28
N PRO A 63 -22.47 -27.45 -17.95
CA PRO A 63 -22.50 -28.85 -17.55
C PRO A 63 -22.14 -29.79 -18.71
N ARG A 64 -21.18 -30.70 -18.53
CA ARG A 64 -20.74 -31.69 -19.50
C ARG A 64 -20.94 -33.13 -19.01
N GLY A 65 -22.08 -33.38 -18.39
CA GLY A 65 -22.44 -34.71 -17.88
C GLY A 65 -21.39 -35.28 -16.91
N HIS A 66 -20.88 -36.46 -17.22
CA HIS A 66 -19.85 -37.12 -16.36
C HIS A 66 -18.50 -36.38 -16.31
N LEU A 67 -18.22 -35.49 -17.25
CA LEU A 67 -17.01 -34.66 -17.26
C LEU A 67 -17.07 -33.53 -16.23
N GLY A 68 -18.25 -33.23 -15.68
CA GLY A 68 -18.46 -32.17 -14.68
C GLY A 68 -18.91 -30.84 -15.27
N THR A 69 -18.79 -29.76 -14.50
CA THR A 69 -19.20 -28.41 -14.90
C THR A 69 -17.96 -27.55 -15.14
N PHE A 70 -17.95 -26.78 -16.22
CA PHE A 70 -16.83 -25.93 -16.64
C PHE A 70 -17.22 -24.45 -16.57
N LEU A 71 -16.25 -23.60 -16.17
CA LEU A 71 -16.40 -22.15 -16.21
C LEU A 71 -16.17 -21.66 -17.64
N ARG A 72 -17.20 -21.09 -18.29
CA ARG A 72 -17.10 -20.64 -19.71
C ARG A 72 -16.92 -19.14 -19.85
N ALA A 73 -17.35 -18.37 -18.85
CA ALA A 73 -17.09 -16.95 -18.77
C ALA A 73 -17.18 -16.49 -17.32
N LYS A 74 -16.46 -15.44 -16.98
CA LYS A 74 -16.60 -14.70 -15.73
C LYS A 74 -16.60 -13.20 -16.01
N ASN A 75 -17.55 -12.48 -15.42
CA ASN A 75 -17.51 -11.04 -15.30
C ASN A 75 -16.80 -10.70 -14.00
N LEU A 76 -15.57 -10.22 -14.13
CA LEU A 76 -14.69 -10.03 -12.99
C LEU A 76 -15.22 -8.99 -12.00
N SER A 77 -15.73 -7.84 -12.49
CA SER A 77 -16.28 -6.78 -11.63
C SER A 77 -17.46 -7.28 -10.81
N ASN A 78 -18.42 -7.97 -11.44
CA ASN A 78 -19.55 -8.55 -10.73
C ASN A 78 -19.11 -9.64 -9.75
N LEU A 79 -18.16 -10.48 -10.15
CA LEU A 79 -17.67 -11.56 -9.30
C LEU A 79 -16.92 -11.01 -8.07
N LEU A 80 -16.10 -9.98 -8.22
CA LEU A 80 -15.43 -9.29 -7.13
C LEU A 80 -16.43 -8.67 -6.14
N LEU A 81 -17.52 -8.08 -6.66
CA LEU A 81 -18.60 -7.54 -5.83
C LEU A 81 -19.20 -8.63 -4.94
N TYR A 82 -19.54 -9.79 -5.51
CA TYR A 82 -20.08 -10.93 -4.76
C TYR A 82 -19.05 -11.61 -3.87
N ALA A 83 -17.77 -11.52 -4.18
CA ALA A 83 -16.66 -11.95 -3.33
C ALA A 83 -16.37 -10.98 -2.15
N GLY A 84 -17.19 -9.93 -2.00
CA GLY A 84 -17.03 -8.96 -0.92
C GLY A 84 -15.85 -8.00 -1.10
N ALA A 85 -15.44 -7.77 -2.35
CA ALA A 85 -14.39 -6.82 -2.70
C ALA A 85 -14.94 -5.51 -3.30
N ASN A 86 -16.19 -5.18 -3.00
CA ASN A 86 -16.83 -3.96 -3.49
C ASN A 86 -16.20 -2.67 -2.96
N GLN A 87 -15.53 -2.75 -1.84
CA GLN A 87 -14.90 -1.60 -1.19
C GLN A 87 -13.53 -2.03 -0.66
N ILE A 88 -12.49 -1.44 -1.21
CA ILE A 88 -11.12 -1.65 -0.77
C ILE A 88 -10.71 -0.49 0.13
N THR A 89 -10.03 -0.80 1.22
CA THR A 89 -9.52 0.19 2.16
C THR A 89 -8.00 0.18 2.14
N GLY A 90 -7.40 1.29 1.69
CA GLY A 90 -5.96 1.49 1.73
C GLY A 90 -5.55 2.45 2.83
N VAL A 91 -4.32 2.34 3.31
CA VAL A 91 -3.72 3.35 4.18
C VAL A 91 -2.39 3.84 3.61
N MET A 92 -2.23 5.16 3.55
CA MET A 92 -1.10 5.83 2.91
C MET A 92 -0.48 6.88 3.86
N PRO A 93 0.74 7.41 3.54
CA PRO A 93 1.25 8.61 4.20
C PRO A 93 0.29 9.79 4.05
N LEU A 94 0.42 10.77 4.94
CA LEU A 94 -0.31 12.04 4.77
C LEU A 94 -0.01 12.66 3.40
N PRO A 95 -1.00 13.26 2.70
CA PRO A 95 -0.84 13.75 1.34
C PRO A 95 -0.15 15.13 1.31
N TYR A 96 1.01 15.25 1.96
CA TYR A 96 1.81 16.47 1.95
C TYR A 96 2.77 16.57 0.77
N SER A 97 2.80 15.55 -0.09
CA SER A 97 3.64 15.48 -1.27
C SER A 97 2.82 15.14 -2.50
N LYS A 98 3.08 15.84 -3.61
CA LYS A 98 2.47 15.54 -4.91
C LYS A 98 2.71 14.10 -5.36
N LYS A 99 3.80 13.46 -4.92
CA LYS A 99 4.04 12.05 -5.18
C LYS A 99 3.00 11.14 -4.49
N TYR A 100 2.65 11.44 -3.24
CA TYR A 100 1.64 10.67 -2.53
C TYR A 100 0.24 10.90 -3.10
N GLU A 101 -0.09 12.15 -3.46
CA GLU A 101 -1.34 12.47 -4.15
C GLU A 101 -1.43 11.74 -5.50
N GLY A 102 -0.32 11.70 -6.25
CA GLY A 102 -0.24 11.02 -7.54
C GLY A 102 -0.39 9.50 -7.42
N LEU A 103 0.24 8.86 -6.41
CA LEU A 103 0.04 7.43 -6.15
C LEU A 103 -1.40 7.13 -5.73
N ALA A 104 -1.99 7.96 -4.86
CA ALA A 104 -3.38 7.83 -4.47
C ALA A 104 -4.31 7.90 -5.69
N THR A 105 -4.10 8.90 -6.55
CA THR A 105 -4.87 9.10 -7.79
C THR A 105 -4.73 7.91 -8.74
N GLY A 106 -3.50 7.42 -8.95
CA GLY A 106 -3.24 6.28 -9.84
C GLY A 106 -3.88 4.99 -9.32
N LEU A 107 -3.76 4.71 -8.02
CA LEU A 107 -4.40 3.54 -7.40
C LEU A 107 -5.93 3.62 -7.49
N THR A 108 -6.50 4.79 -7.22
CA THR A 108 -7.96 5.01 -7.34
C THR A 108 -8.42 4.78 -8.77
N SER A 109 -7.73 5.35 -9.76
CA SER A 109 -8.08 5.19 -11.18
C SER A 109 -8.02 3.73 -11.61
N GLU A 110 -6.95 2.99 -11.25
CA GLU A 110 -6.82 1.58 -11.62
C GLU A 110 -7.89 0.69 -10.98
N LEU A 111 -8.24 0.93 -9.73
CA LEU A 111 -9.33 0.19 -9.08
C LEU A 111 -10.71 0.53 -9.65
N GLU A 112 -10.96 1.81 -9.97
CA GLU A 112 -12.18 2.24 -10.67
C GLU A 112 -12.33 1.55 -12.04
N HIS A 113 -11.24 1.35 -12.80
CA HIS A 113 -11.26 0.59 -14.06
C HIS A 113 -11.66 -0.89 -13.88
N LEU A 114 -11.41 -1.46 -12.69
CA LEU A 114 -11.86 -2.80 -12.33
C LEU A 114 -13.30 -2.81 -11.77
N GLY A 115 -13.97 -1.66 -11.68
CA GLY A 115 -15.28 -1.52 -11.07
C GLY A 115 -15.25 -1.59 -9.54
N LEU A 116 -14.11 -1.31 -8.91
CA LEU A 116 -13.92 -1.34 -7.47
C LEU A 116 -13.80 0.08 -6.90
N SER A 117 -14.29 0.27 -5.68
CA SER A 117 -14.13 1.54 -4.96
C SER A 117 -12.96 1.46 -3.99
N LEU A 118 -12.13 2.49 -3.97
CA LEU A 118 -11.03 2.64 -3.02
C LEU A 118 -11.36 3.74 -2.00
N ASN A 119 -11.25 3.41 -0.72
CA ASN A 119 -11.20 4.40 0.36
C ASN A 119 -9.78 4.47 0.90
N ILE A 120 -9.22 5.66 0.96
CA ILE A 120 -7.86 5.87 1.44
C ILE A 120 -7.91 6.56 2.81
N ALA A 121 -7.31 5.91 3.80
CA ALA A 121 -6.96 6.55 5.06
C ALA A 121 -5.56 7.12 4.97
N PHE A 122 -5.34 8.33 5.46
CA PHE A 122 -4.03 8.96 5.54
C PHE A 122 -3.53 8.95 6.98
N MET A 123 -2.33 8.41 7.20
CA MET A 123 -1.82 8.18 8.55
C MET A 123 -0.30 8.31 8.61
N ARG A 124 0.21 8.98 9.66
CA ARG A 124 1.63 9.04 9.97
C ARG A 124 2.15 7.70 10.48
N GLY A 125 3.47 7.47 10.23
CA GLY A 125 4.20 6.30 10.73
C GLY A 125 3.91 5.04 9.91
N SER A 126 4.97 4.46 9.32
CA SER A 126 4.86 3.21 8.55
C SER A 126 4.45 2.04 9.43
N GLU A 127 4.97 1.95 10.65
CA GLU A 127 4.62 0.88 11.61
C GLU A 127 3.11 0.88 11.90
N ILE A 128 2.50 2.04 12.16
CA ILE A 128 1.06 2.15 12.47
C ILE A 128 0.21 1.74 11.27
N ARG A 129 0.65 2.09 10.04
CA ARG A 129 -0.03 1.67 8.81
C ARG A 129 0.03 0.16 8.62
N LEU A 130 1.22 -0.44 8.82
CA LEU A 130 1.42 -1.89 8.71
C LEU A 130 0.65 -2.66 9.80
N ASP A 131 0.59 -2.14 11.03
CA ASP A 131 -0.28 -2.67 12.09
C ASP A 131 -1.76 -2.66 11.71
N GLY A 132 -2.20 -1.60 11.03
CA GLY A 132 -3.56 -1.52 10.51
C GLY A 132 -3.89 -2.65 9.53
N VAL A 133 -2.95 -2.99 8.64
CA VAL A 133 -3.09 -4.13 7.71
C VAL A 133 -3.06 -5.46 8.48
N ARG A 134 -2.13 -5.62 9.41
CA ARG A 134 -2.02 -6.83 10.25
C ARG A 134 -3.32 -7.13 11.01
N GLN A 135 -3.95 -6.10 11.54
CA GLN A 135 -5.23 -6.20 12.26
C GLN A 135 -6.46 -6.32 11.33
N GLY A 136 -6.27 -6.24 10.00
CA GLY A 136 -7.35 -6.30 9.03
C GLY A 136 -8.25 -5.05 9.03
N ARG A 137 -7.76 -3.90 9.51
CA ARG A 137 -8.43 -2.60 9.39
C ARG A 137 -8.31 -2.03 7.99
N TYR A 138 -7.21 -2.33 7.31
CA TYR A 138 -6.92 -1.95 5.94
C TYR A 138 -6.54 -3.18 5.13
N ASP A 139 -6.92 -3.19 3.86
CA ASP A 139 -6.59 -4.25 2.92
C ASP A 139 -5.13 -4.16 2.46
N PHE A 140 -4.60 -2.92 2.35
CA PHE A 140 -3.20 -2.68 2.04
C PHE A 140 -2.66 -1.41 2.71
N ALA A 141 -1.33 -1.34 2.85
CA ALA A 141 -0.61 -0.14 3.24
C ALA A 141 0.42 0.25 2.18
N LEU A 142 0.51 1.56 1.89
CA LEU A 142 1.60 2.14 1.12
C LEU A 142 2.68 2.63 2.08
N VAL A 143 3.90 2.14 1.90
CA VAL A 143 5.08 2.47 2.71
C VAL A 143 6.33 2.54 1.84
N SER A 144 7.46 3.03 2.38
CA SER A 144 8.75 2.88 1.72
C SER A 144 9.16 1.40 1.68
N LYS A 145 9.92 1.00 0.67
CA LYS A 145 10.45 -0.37 0.57
C LYS A 145 11.33 -0.71 1.78
N PHE A 146 12.10 0.27 2.27
CA PHE A 146 12.92 0.10 3.46
C PHE A 146 12.05 -0.28 4.68
N ALA A 147 11.03 0.52 5.00
CA ALA A 147 10.14 0.25 6.11
C ALA A 147 9.42 -1.11 5.98
N ALA A 148 9.00 -1.48 4.76
CA ALA A 148 8.41 -2.78 4.51
C ALA A 148 9.41 -3.92 4.80
N LEU A 149 10.64 -3.83 4.29
CA LEU A 149 11.65 -4.88 4.48
C LEU A 149 12.06 -5.03 5.95
N GLU A 150 12.19 -3.94 6.71
CA GLU A 150 12.49 -3.99 8.14
C GLU A 150 11.35 -4.68 8.91
N GLU A 151 10.10 -4.40 8.56
CA GLU A 151 8.96 -5.04 9.22
C GLU A 151 8.83 -6.52 8.87
N LEU A 152 9.09 -6.89 7.62
CA LEU A 152 9.04 -8.30 7.15
C LEU A 152 10.12 -9.18 7.81
N LYS A 153 11.20 -8.60 8.31
CA LYS A 153 12.20 -9.34 9.13
C LYS A 153 11.64 -9.75 10.50
N ARG A 154 10.67 -8.98 11.01
CA ARG A 154 10.06 -9.17 12.35
C ARG A 154 8.76 -9.97 12.29
N ASP A 155 8.03 -9.86 11.18
CA ASP A 155 6.70 -10.45 11.02
C ASP A 155 6.50 -11.10 9.66
N ASN A 156 6.24 -12.40 9.67
CA ASN A 156 5.98 -13.20 8.48
C ASN A 156 4.51 -13.15 7.99
N ASN A 157 3.62 -12.40 8.66
CA ASN A 157 2.20 -12.32 8.31
C ASN A 157 1.90 -11.28 7.23
N LEU A 158 2.89 -10.46 6.87
CA LEU A 158 2.80 -9.45 5.82
C LEU A 158 3.63 -9.87 4.60
N LYS A 159 3.32 -9.28 3.45
CA LYS A 159 4.14 -9.38 2.22
C LYS A 159 4.03 -8.13 1.37
N ILE A 160 5.07 -7.83 0.61
CA ILE A 160 5.04 -6.84 -0.46
C ILE A 160 4.30 -7.47 -1.64
N ALA A 161 3.19 -6.85 -2.07
CA ALA A 161 2.39 -7.30 -3.19
C ALA A 161 2.67 -6.51 -4.48
N LEU A 162 3.10 -5.24 -4.37
CA LEU A 162 3.45 -4.42 -5.53
C LEU A 162 4.61 -3.48 -5.16
N GLN A 163 5.55 -3.32 -6.10
CA GLN A 163 6.66 -2.37 -6.00
C GLN A 163 6.56 -1.39 -7.16
N PHE A 164 6.52 -0.09 -6.86
CA PHE A 164 6.31 0.95 -7.89
C PHE A 164 7.59 1.36 -8.60
N GLY A 165 8.76 1.09 -8.01
CA GLY A 165 10.08 1.42 -8.53
C GLY A 165 10.70 2.63 -7.82
N VAL A 166 11.95 2.90 -8.18
CA VAL A 166 12.75 3.97 -7.55
C VAL A 166 12.12 5.34 -7.75
N LYS A 167 12.26 6.22 -6.76
CA LYS A 167 11.77 7.61 -6.75
C LYS A 167 10.24 7.75 -6.82
N THR A 168 9.51 6.69 -6.50
CA THR A 168 8.03 6.73 -6.44
C THR A 168 7.49 7.07 -5.05
N TYR A 169 8.26 6.83 -3.98
CA TYR A 169 7.88 7.23 -2.62
C TYR A 169 8.30 8.66 -2.33
N VAL A 170 9.58 8.95 -2.46
CA VAL A 170 10.20 10.29 -2.44
C VAL A 170 11.25 10.37 -3.55
N SER A 171 11.65 11.57 -3.98
CA SER A 171 12.72 11.71 -4.97
C SER A 171 14.06 11.34 -4.35
N GLU A 172 14.37 12.00 -3.23
CA GLU A 172 15.56 11.78 -2.42
C GLU A 172 15.40 12.45 -1.06
N HIS A 173 16.26 12.08 -0.10
CA HIS A 173 16.42 12.80 1.14
C HIS A 173 17.73 13.59 1.13
N ALA A 174 17.73 14.70 1.84
CA ALA A 174 18.90 15.55 1.98
C ALA A 174 19.04 16.07 3.42
N VAL A 175 20.22 16.55 3.76
CA VAL A 175 20.43 17.32 4.97
C VAL A 175 20.08 18.78 4.70
N ILE A 176 19.18 19.31 5.49
CA ILE A 176 18.78 20.72 5.43
C ILE A 176 19.39 21.43 6.63
N PHE A 177 20.16 22.49 6.38
CA PHE A 177 20.84 23.27 7.42
C PHE A 177 20.15 24.61 7.66
N ALA A 178 20.10 25.05 8.91
CA ALA A 178 19.71 26.41 9.28
C ALA A 178 20.78 27.44 8.84
N ASN A 179 22.07 27.09 8.96
CA ASN A 179 23.19 27.92 8.54
C ASN A 179 23.68 27.53 7.12
N ALA A 180 23.64 28.50 6.20
CA ALA A 180 24.04 28.33 4.81
C ALA A 180 25.54 28.01 4.58
N GLU A 181 26.40 28.20 5.58
CA GLU A 181 27.82 27.89 5.49
C GLU A 181 28.13 26.41 5.78
N LYS A 182 27.21 25.70 6.42
CA LYS A 182 27.39 24.28 6.78
C LYS A 182 27.22 23.37 5.56
N ARG A 183 28.07 22.36 5.46
CA ARG A 183 28.11 21.41 4.34
C ARG A 183 27.86 19.96 4.77
N GLN A 184 28.09 19.66 6.05
CA GLN A 184 27.93 18.33 6.65
C GLN A 184 27.61 18.48 8.14
N LEU A 185 27.05 17.41 8.72
CA LEU A 185 26.87 17.34 10.17
C LEU A 185 28.21 17.34 10.89
N SER A 186 28.28 17.90 12.10
CA SER A 186 29.47 17.91 12.93
C SER A 186 29.08 17.83 14.42
N ASP A 187 30.05 17.43 15.23
CA ASP A 187 29.87 17.31 16.67
C ASP A 187 29.27 18.58 17.31
N GLY A 188 28.41 18.39 18.29
CA GLY A 188 27.71 19.44 19.01
C GLY A 188 26.55 20.11 18.28
N MET A 189 26.18 19.65 17.07
CA MET A 189 24.98 20.14 16.40
C MET A 189 23.71 19.58 17.04
N THR A 190 22.67 20.41 17.09
CA THR A 190 21.30 19.97 17.43
C THR A 190 20.58 19.54 16.16
N VAL A 191 20.22 18.27 16.04
CA VAL A 191 19.56 17.69 14.85
C VAL A 191 18.16 17.23 15.21
N GLY A 192 17.18 17.68 14.42
CA GLY A 192 15.78 17.28 14.58
C GLY A 192 15.54 15.84 14.16
N ILE A 193 14.87 15.05 14.99
CA ILE A 193 14.54 13.65 14.75
C ILE A 193 13.08 13.36 15.06
N ASP A 194 12.42 12.51 14.26
CA ASP A 194 11.04 12.02 14.51
C ASP A 194 11.05 10.51 14.69
N SER A 195 10.88 10.04 15.93
CA SER A 195 10.87 8.61 16.25
C SER A 195 9.68 7.85 15.66
N PHE A 196 8.59 8.53 15.29
CA PHE A 196 7.43 7.92 14.61
C PHE A 196 7.64 7.76 13.09
N SER A 197 8.65 8.41 12.51
CA SER A 197 9.05 8.24 11.12
C SER A 197 10.29 7.35 11.05
N ALA A 198 10.09 6.05 10.78
CA ALA A 198 11.20 5.08 10.74
C ALA A 198 12.29 5.50 9.74
N ASP A 199 11.90 5.96 8.53
CA ASP A 199 12.84 6.38 7.50
C ASP A 199 13.64 7.60 7.94
N GLN A 200 12.99 8.67 8.44
CA GLN A 200 13.64 9.89 8.89
C GLN A 200 14.59 9.61 10.05
N ARG A 201 14.14 8.86 11.05
CA ARG A 201 14.95 8.50 12.22
C ARG A 201 16.20 7.72 11.81
N ILE A 202 16.06 6.70 10.99
CA ILE A 202 17.18 5.84 10.59
C ILE A 202 18.15 6.59 9.69
N LEU A 203 17.67 7.42 8.74
CA LEU A 203 18.55 8.26 7.94
C LEU A 203 19.29 9.29 8.77
N THR A 204 18.62 9.94 9.74
CA THR A 204 19.25 10.91 10.63
C THR A 204 20.38 10.26 11.44
N GLN A 205 20.12 9.09 12.02
CA GLN A 205 21.13 8.34 12.76
C GLN A 205 22.27 7.83 11.88
N ALA A 206 21.96 7.40 10.67
CA ALA A 206 22.97 6.91 9.71
C ALA A 206 23.83 8.04 9.16
N GLU A 207 23.29 9.23 8.92
CA GLU A 207 24.05 10.40 8.48
C GLU A 207 24.94 10.95 9.58
N ALA A 208 24.47 10.89 10.82
CA ALA A 208 25.21 11.31 12.03
C ALA A 208 26.17 10.23 12.59
N ASN A 209 26.34 9.12 11.88
CA ASN A 209 27.13 8.00 12.39
C ASN A 209 28.58 8.39 12.70
N GLY A 210 29.00 8.19 13.94
CA GLY A 210 30.34 8.54 14.44
C GLY A 210 30.49 9.98 14.91
N LEU A 211 29.39 10.76 14.96
CA LEU A 211 29.36 12.13 15.48
C LEU A 211 28.64 12.20 16.83
N GLU A 212 29.05 13.15 17.67
CA GLU A 212 28.36 13.51 18.93
C GLU A 212 27.25 14.54 18.59
N ILE A 213 26.01 14.08 18.39
CA ILE A 213 24.87 14.90 18.00
C ILE A 213 23.85 15.00 19.14
N ASP A 214 23.36 16.22 19.40
CA ASP A 214 22.21 16.47 20.27
C ASP A 214 20.91 16.29 19.50
N TYR A 215 20.22 15.18 19.72
CA TYR A 215 18.94 14.92 19.05
C TYR A 215 17.80 15.63 19.76
N LEU A 216 17.06 16.49 19.02
CA LEU A 216 15.81 17.07 19.48
C LEU A 216 14.64 16.29 18.87
N GLU A 217 13.88 15.59 19.73
CA GLU A 217 12.69 14.84 19.32
C GLU A 217 11.57 15.79 18.90
N LEU A 218 11.14 15.73 17.65
CA LEU A 218 10.16 16.61 17.05
C LEU A 218 9.21 15.82 16.12
N ASN A 219 8.02 16.36 15.93
CA ASN A 219 7.15 15.85 14.89
C ASN A 219 7.67 16.25 13.50
N TYR A 220 7.75 15.29 12.57
CA TYR A 220 8.19 15.51 11.20
C TYR A 220 7.60 16.78 10.56
N MET A 221 6.30 17.01 10.73
CA MET A 221 5.61 18.18 10.15
C MET A 221 6.08 19.52 10.74
N HIS A 222 6.73 19.52 11.89
CA HIS A 222 7.22 20.75 12.56
C HIS A 222 8.73 20.97 12.39
N LEU A 223 9.48 20.00 11.86
CA LEU A 223 10.94 20.09 11.70
C LEU A 223 11.36 21.35 10.93
N LEU A 224 10.69 21.66 9.81
CA LEU A 224 10.96 22.88 9.03
C LEU A 224 10.74 24.17 9.83
N GLN A 225 9.74 24.21 10.70
CA GLN A 225 9.47 25.35 11.55
C GLN A 225 10.57 25.56 12.57
N HIS A 226 11.03 24.46 13.19
CA HIS A 226 12.14 24.49 14.15
C HIS A 226 13.47 24.88 13.50
N LEU A 227 13.72 24.42 12.27
CA LEU A 227 14.89 24.83 11.48
C LEU A 227 14.88 26.34 11.19
N LYS A 228 13.75 26.88 10.74
CA LYS A 228 13.57 28.34 10.50
C LYS A 228 13.73 29.17 11.77
N ALA A 229 13.33 28.63 12.92
CA ALA A 229 13.48 29.28 14.23
C ALA A 229 14.89 29.12 14.83
N ASN A 230 15.81 28.45 14.13
CA ASN A 230 17.15 28.12 14.61
C ASN A 230 17.15 27.37 15.96
N THR A 231 16.13 26.57 16.24
CA THR A 231 16.06 25.69 17.43
C THR A 231 16.70 24.33 17.17
N ILE A 232 16.96 24.02 15.90
CA ILE A 232 17.80 22.91 15.42
C ILE A 232 18.76 23.45 14.36
N ASP A 233 19.96 22.89 14.27
CA ASP A 233 20.97 23.25 13.28
C ASP A 233 20.74 22.57 11.94
N ALA A 234 20.22 21.34 11.99
CA ALA A 234 19.98 20.54 10.79
C ALA A 234 18.84 19.54 10.99
N MET A 235 18.35 19.03 9.86
CA MET A 235 17.41 17.90 9.80
C MET A 235 17.61 17.12 8.51
N ILE A 236 17.22 15.85 8.51
CA ILE A 236 17.05 15.07 7.26
C ILE A 236 15.62 15.24 6.78
N TRP A 237 15.46 15.57 5.50
CA TRP A 237 14.15 15.83 4.92
C TRP A 237 14.03 15.35 3.48
N ASN A 238 12.81 15.07 3.06
CA ASN A 238 12.44 14.80 1.68
C ASN A 238 12.49 16.10 0.86
N VAL A 239 13.25 16.11 -0.22
CA VAL A 239 13.45 17.32 -1.05
C VAL A 239 12.25 17.70 -1.91
N ASP A 240 11.28 16.80 -2.12
CA ASP A 240 10.14 17.05 -3.01
C ASP A 240 9.28 18.26 -2.57
N GLU A 241 9.31 18.59 -1.27
CA GLU A 241 8.50 19.63 -0.65
C GLU A 241 9.34 20.84 -0.17
N ILE A 242 10.62 20.89 -0.54
CA ILE A 242 11.54 21.95 -0.15
C ILE A 242 11.72 22.92 -1.32
N ASP A 243 11.51 24.20 -1.05
CA ASP A 243 11.94 25.25 -1.96
C ASP A 243 13.46 25.46 -1.83
N PRO A 244 14.25 25.11 -2.85
CA PRO A 244 15.71 25.25 -2.79
C PRO A 244 16.21 26.67 -2.60
N ALA A 245 15.38 27.69 -2.93
CA ALA A 245 15.71 29.08 -2.73
C ALA A 245 15.58 29.53 -1.26
N SER A 246 14.81 28.80 -0.48
CA SER A 246 14.48 29.14 0.91
C SER A 246 15.33 28.40 1.94
N PHE A 247 16.08 27.36 1.51
CA PHE A 247 16.78 26.48 2.44
C PHE A 247 18.14 26.06 1.90
N HIS A 248 19.07 25.81 2.82
CA HIS A 248 20.39 25.30 2.47
C HIS A 248 20.38 23.77 2.50
N ILE A 249 20.38 23.17 1.29
CA ILE A 249 20.23 21.73 1.06
C ILE A 249 21.61 21.14 0.71
N GLN A 250 21.98 20.06 1.38
CA GLN A 250 23.17 19.27 1.07
C GLN A 250 22.79 17.80 0.89
N PRO A 251 23.41 17.10 -0.07
CA PRO A 251 23.18 15.67 -0.22
C PRO A 251 23.63 14.90 1.02
N LEU A 252 23.09 13.71 1.22
CA LEU A 252 23.60 12.77 2.23
C LEU A 252 25.07 12.46 1.92
N SER A 253 25.90 12.42 2.95
CA SER A 253 27.35 12.22 2.87
C SER A 253 27.82 10.88 3.47
N SER A 254 27.09 10.36 4.46
CA SER A 254 27.41 9.08 5.07
C SER A 254 27.15 7.91 4.11
N PRO A 255 28.13 7.00 3.90
CA PRO A 255 27.93 5.81 3.08
C PRO A 255 26.73 4.94 3.56
N LEU A 256 26.49 4.91 4.87
CA LEU A 256 25.39 4.16 5.48
C LEU A 256 24.03 4.80 5.14
N ALA A 257 23.92 6.13 5.23
CA ALA A 257 22.71 6.86 4.88
C ALA A 257 22.40 6.71 3.38
N ILE A 258 23.41 6.83 2.51
CA ILE A 258 23.29 6.63 1.06
C ILE A 258 22.83 5.20 0.72
N GLN A 259 23.31 4.21 1.48
CA GLN A 259 22.87 2.83 1.29
C GLN A 259 21.40 2.64 1.64
N TYR A 260 20.92 3.20 2.75
CA TYR A 260 19.51 3.11 3.15
C TYR A 260 18.58 3.90 2.23
N GLU A 261 19.01 5.07 1.77
CA GLU A 261 18.27 5.94 0.86
C GLU A 261 17.76 5.20 -0.39
N LYS A 262 18.56 4.29 -0.95
CA LYS A 262 18.21 3.51 -2.15
C LYS A 262 16.92 2.69 -2.00
N GLN A 263 16.52 2.35 -0.77
CA GLN A 263 15.30 1.59 -0.49
C GLN A 263 14.18 2.49 0.06
N MET A 264 14.52 3.68 0.56
CA MET A 264 13.56 4.61 1.15
C MET A 264 12.81 5.44 0.10
N ASN A 265 13.36 5.56 -1.11
CA ASN A 265 12.73 6.32 -2.20
C ASN A 265 11.74 5.50 -3.04
N GLU A 266 11.61 4.20 -2.83
CA GLU A 266 10.69 3.32 -3.55
C GLU A 266 9.42 3.07 -2.74
N ALA A 267 8.25 3.35 -3.34
CA ALA A 267 6.96 3.01 -2.78
C ALA A 267 6.63 1.53 -2.99
N VAL A 268 6.08 0.89 -1.96
CA VAL A 268 5.57 -0.47 -2.05
C VAL A 268 4.20 -0.60 -1.41
N CYS A 269 3.40 -1.53 -1.97
CA CYS A 269 2.12 -1.92 -1.43
C CYS A 269 2.28 -3.20 -0.60
N VAL A 270 1.92 -3.14 0.68
CA VAL A 270 2.03 -4.26 1.62
C VAL A 270 0.64 -4.75 1.99
N ILE A 271 0.44 -6.06 1.96
CA ILE A 271 -0.81 -6.74 2.32
C ILE A 271 -0.57 -7.85 3.34
N LYS A 272 -1.65 -8.37 3.94
CA LYS A 272 -1.57 -9.64 4.68
C LYS A 272 -1.22 -10.78 3.74
N LYS A 273 -0.32 -11.66 4.19
CA LYS A 273 0.20 -12.79 3.40
C LYS A 273 -0.89 -13.77 2.99
N ASP A 274 -1.90 -13.95 3.84
CA ASP A 274 -3.02 -14.86 3.63
C ASP A 274 -4.20 -14.22 2.85
N ASN A 275 -4.12 -12.93 2.51
CA ASN A 275 -5.16 -12.25 1.74
C ASN A 275 -4.99 -12.48 0.23
N GLN A 276 -5.30 -13.70 -0.22
CA GLN A 276 -5.21 -14.10 -1.63
C GLN A 276 -6.08 -13.23 -2.55
N LYS A 277 -7.26 -12.81 -2.07
CA LYS A 277 -8.15 -11.94 -2.83
C LYS A 277 -7.50 -10.58 -3.12
N MET A 278 -6.92 -9.94 -2.11
CA MET A 278 -6.24 -8.66 -2.30
C MET A 278 -5.00 -8.80 -3.20
N GLU A 279 -4.24 -9.88 -3.05
CA GLU A 279 -3.13 -10.19 -3.94
C GLU A 279 -3.59 -10.32 -5.40
N TYR A 280 -4.69 -11.05 -5.64
CA TYR A 280 -5.28 -11.20 -6.97
C TYR A 280 -5.67 -9.85 -7.57
N ILE A 281 -6.31 -8.98 -6.79
CA ILE A 281 -6.70 -7.63 -7.23
C ILE A 281 -5.46 -6.78 -7.55
N ILE A 282 -4.46 -6.77 -6.68
CA ILE A 282 -3.22 -5.99 -6.91
C ILE A 282 -2.49 -6.46 -8.16
N ASN A 283 -2.46 -7.77 -8.43
CA ASN A 283 -1.81 -8.32 -9.63
C ASN A 283 -2.52 -7.92 -10.95
N MET A 284 -3.74 -7.43 -10.88
CA MET A 284 -4.46 -6.90 -12.05
C MET A 284 -4.19 -5.42 -12.31
N LEU A 285 -3.65 -4.70 -11.32
CA LEU A 285 -3.36 -3.27 -11.48
C LEU A 285 -2.16 -3.07 -12.42
N SER A 286 -2.26 -2.09 -13.30
CA SER A 286 -1.14 -1.66 -14.12
C SER A 286 -0.23 -0.73 -13.33
N LYS A 287 0.90 -1.26 -12.87
CA LYS A 287 1.95 -0.47 -12.21
C LYS A 287 2.35 0.73 -13.05
N ASP A 288 2.53 0.53 -14.37
CA ASP A 288 3.03 1.57 -15.26
C ASP A 288 2.04 2.73 -15.35
N ARG A 289 0.74 2.44 -15.49
CA ARG A 289 -0.29 3.50 -15.47
C ARG A 289 -0.37 4.25 -14.14
N ILE A 290 -0.19 3.55 -13.01
CA ILE A 290 -0.13 4.21 -11.70
C ILE A 290 1.04 5.19 -11.62
N VAL A 291 2.22 4.77 -12.08
CA VAL A 291 3.44 5.60 -12.06
C VAL A 291 3.36 6.75 -13.08
N GLU A 292 2.77 6.53 -14.26
CA GLU A 292 2.49 7.59 -15.23
C GLU A 292 1.51 8.63 -14.66
N THR A 293 0.42 8.19 -14.03
CA THR A 293 -0.52 9.07 -13.34
C THR A 293 0.18 9.89 -12.24
N GLN A 294 1.05 9.24 -11.46
CA GLN A 294 1.86 9.94 -10.46
C GLN A 294 2.72 11.03 -11.10
N ALA A 295 3.40 10.71 -12.20
CA ALA A 295 4.25 11.66 -12.89
C ALA A 295 3.47 12.87 -13.43
N ASP A 296 2.26 12.67 -13.92
CA ASP A 296 1.39 13.74 -14.42
C ASP A 296 0.87 14.64 -13.29
N VAL A 297 0.55 14.08 -12.12
CA VAL A 297 0.19 14.87 -10.93
C VAL A 297 1.40 15.70 -10.46
N VAL A 298 2.59 15.11 -10.38
CA VAL A 298 3.82 15.82 -9.98
C VAL A 298 4.13 16.98 -10.91
N LYS A 299 3.95 16.79 -12.23
CA LYS A 299 4.16 17.85 -13.25
C LYS A 299 3.03 18.90 -13.27
N GLY A 300 1.91 18.65 -12.58
CA GLY A 300 0.74 19.52 -12.63
C GLY A 300 -0.13 19.35 -13.89
N ASN A 301 0.09 18.29 -14.67
CA ASN A 301 -0.71 17.96 -15.86
C ASN A 301 -2.07 17.36 -15.47
N LEU A 302 -2.16 16.77 -14.28
CA LEU A 302 -3.35 16.14 -13.75
C LEU A 302 -3.64 16.65 -12.35
N ILE A 303 -4.92 16.98 -12.11
CA ILE A 303 -5.41 17.34 -10.75
C ILE A 303 -5.60 16.06 -9.96
N PRO A 304 -5.06 15.95 -8.73
CA PRO A 304 -5.26 14.77 -7.89
C PRO A 304 -6.74 14.46 -7.65
N LYS A 305 -7.09 13.16 -7.73
CA LYS A 305 -8.44 12.64 -7.47
C LYS A 305 -8.32 11.32 -6.70
N TYR A 306 -8.74 11.32 -5.43
CA TYR A 306 -8.70 10.11 -4.57
C TYR A 306 -9.67 10.21 -3.40
#